data_fef612aa5472c468191fc7d0eddd2eb3
#
_entry.id   fef612aa5472c468191fc7d0eddd2eb3
#
_cell.length_a   1.000
_cell.length_b   1.000
_cell.length_c   1.000
_cell.angle_alpha   90.00
_cell.angle_beta   90.00
_cell.angle_gamma   90.00
#
_symmetry.space_group_name_H-M   'P 1'
#
loop_
_entity.id
_entity.type
_entity.pdbx_description
1 polymer ?
#
loop_
_entity_poly.entity_id
_entity_poly.type
_entity_poly.pdbx_seq_one_letter_code
_entity_poly.pdbx_strand_id
1 'polypeptide(L)'
;MICDIGNGTMNIMFINDKKPVSGNMFTEKYGTHQCLLAVRENVMRAHHTTVDEAIINRVFRFGTADIKEDYLKTITDTATDYVEGIFQRLREHEYNQELMRLYVLGGGSCLIRNFGVYDASRVTINDDICATAKGYEYLAYVNLLKNGGTV
;
A
#
# COMPACT_ATOMS: atom_id res chain seq x y z
N MET A 1 11.40 -0.88 -7.84
CA MET A 1 10.84 0.08 -6.85
C MET A 1 10.19 -0.69 -5.72
N ILE A 2 10.28 -0.18 -4.49
CA ILE A 2 9.52 -0.65 -3.32
C ILE A 2 8.52 0.43 -2.95
N CYS A 3 7.30 0.02 -2.60
CA CYS A 3 6.21 0.86 -2.12
C CYS A 3 5.67 0.26 -0.81
N ASP A 4 5.94 0.88 0.33
CA ASP A 4 5.45 0.47 1.65
C ASP A 4 4.27 1.36 2.05
N ILE A 5 3.06 0.79 2.06
CA ILE A 5 1.83 1.51 2.35
C ILE A 5 1.43 1.22 3.80
N GLY A 6 1.70 2.19 4.66
CA GLY A 6 1.30 2.16 6.06
C GLY A 6 -0.11 2.75 6.29
N ASN A 7 -0.42 2.99 7.56
CA ASN A 7 -1.68 3.63 7.94
C ASN A 7 -1.72 5.12 7.52
N GLY A 8 -0.68 5.88 7.81
CA GLY A 8 -0.64 7.33 7.57
C GLY A 8 0.14 7.74 6.32
N THR A 9 1.08 6.92 5.88
CA THR A 9 2.04 7.27 4.81
C THR A 9 2.27 6.12 3.85
N MET A 10 2.70 6.49 2.66
CA MET A 10 3.28 5.62 1.64
C MET A 10 4.76 6.00 1.50
N ASN A 11 5.66 5.03 1.69
CA ASN A 11 7.09 5.21 1.52
C ASN A 11 7.52 4.55 0.20
N ILE A 12 8.25 5.29 -0.61
CA ILE A 12 8.71 4.88 -1.94
C ILE A 12 10.23 4.81 -1.91
N MET A 13 10.82 3.73 -2.41
CA MET A 13 12.26 3.54 -2.46
C MET A 13 12.67 2.91 -3.78
N PHE A 14 13.65 3.51 -4.43
CA PHE A 14 14.30 2.89 -5.58
C PHE A 14 15.39 1.91 -5.14
N ILE A 15 15.40 0.74 -5.77
CA ILE A 15 16.43 -0.27 -5.57
C ILE A 15 17.09 -0.55 -6.91
N ASN A 16 18.42 -0.47 -6.97
CA ASN A 16 19.22 -0.90 -8.10
C ASN A 16 20.30 -1.87 -7.60
N ASP A 17 20.48 -2.98 -8.28
CA ASP A 17 21.44 -4.05 -7.93
C ASP A 17 21.37 -4.44 -6.43
N LYS A 18 20.15 -4.61 -5.92
CA LYS A 18 19.83 -4.95 -4.51
C LYS A 18 20.25 -3.89 -3.48
N LYS A 19 20.54 -2.67 -3.92
CA LYS A 19 20.91 -1.55 -3.03
C LYS A 19 19.93 -0.40 -3.19
N PRO A 20 19.59 0.29 -2.09
CA PRO A 20 18.84 1.54 -2.16
C PRO A 20 19.61 2.59 -2.97
N VAL A 21 18.89 3.30 -3.84
CA VAL A 21 19.46 4.44 -4.58
C VAL A 21 19.38 5.68 -3.69
N SER A 22 20.54 6.23 -3.35
CA SER A 22 20.61 7.42 -2.49
C SER A 22 19.90 8.61 -3.15
N GLY A 23 19.09 9.34 -2.37
CA GLY A 23 18.30 10.48 -2.87
C GLY A 23 16.97 10.09 -3.52
N ASN A 24 16.72 8.81 -3.79
CA ASN A 24 15.48 8.33 -4.42
C ASN A 24 14.60 7.57 -3.41
N MET A 25 14.38 8.20 -2.27
CA MET A 25 13.47 7.74 -1.21
C MET A 25 12.50 8.88 -0.89
N PHE A 26 11.22 8.58 -0.93
CA PHE A 26 10.15 9.58 -0.79
C PHE A 26 9.11 9.08 0.23
N THR A 27 8.48 10.01 0.92
CA THR A 27 7.36 9.73 1.81
C THR A 27 6.20 10.62 1.44
N GLU A 28 5.08 9.99 1.10
CA GLU A 28 3.81 10.64 0.79
C GLU A 28 2.82 10.46 1.94
N LYS A 29 2.05 11.49 2.24
CA LYS A 29 0.93 11.37 3.18
C LYS A 29 -0.26 10.71 2.49
N TYR A 30 -0.11 9.44 2.12
CA TYR A 30 -1.05 8.69 1.29
C TYR A 30 -1.14 7.22 1.75
N GLY A 31 -1.59 7.01 2.98
CA GLY A 31 -1.76 5.69 3.61
C GLY A 31 -3.23 5.25 3.64
N THR A 32 -3.51 4.12 4.30
CA THR A 32 -4.87 3.55 4.36
C THR A 32 -5.86 4.45 5.09
N HIS A 33 -5.41 5.25 6.05
CA HIS A 33 -6.27 6.17 6.78
C HIS A 33 -6.86 7.27 5.88
N GLN A 34 -6.10 7.78 4.92
CA GLN A 34 -6.61 8.77 3.97
C GLN A 34 -7.67 8.15 3.04
N CYS A 35 -7.50 6.89 2.65
CA CYS A 35 -8.52 6.14 1.91
C CYS A 35 -9.81 5.98 2.75
N LEU A 36 -9.67 5.63 4.04
CA LEU A 36 -10.80 5.52 4.97
C LEU A 36 -11.58 6.85 5.05
N LEU A 37 -10.88 7.98 5.16
CA LEU A 37 -11.51 9.29 5.23
C LEU A 37 -12.26 9.63 3.95
N ALA A 38 -11.67 9.33 2.78
CA ALA A 38 -12.32 9.52 1.47
C ALA A 38 -13.59 8.67 1.34
N VAL A 39 -13.54 7.41 1.79
CA VAL A 39 -14.72 6.52 1.80
C VAL A 39 -15.82 7.09 2.71
N ARG A 40 -15.49 7.51 3.92
CA ARG A 40 -16.46 8.12 4.84
C ARG A 40 -17.16 9.35 4.24
N GLU A 41 -16.38 10.20 3.58
CA GLU A 41 -16.91 11.40 2.92
C GLU A 41 -17.85 11.03 1.77
N ASN A 42 -17.46 10.09 0.91
CA ASN A 42 -18.27 9.67 -0.24
C ASN A 42 -19.54 8.93 0.19
N VAL A 43 -19.46 8.07 1.21
CA VAL A 43 -20.65 7.42 1.78
C VAL A 43 -21.61 8.46 2.38
N MET A 44 -21.10 9.42 3.13
CA MET A 44 -21.93 10.50 3.68
C MET A 44 -22.59 11.32 2.57
N ARG A 45 -21.86 11.62 1.48
CA ARG A 45 -22.39 12.38 0.34
C ARG A 45 -23.46 11.59 -0.44
N ALA A 46 -23.26 10.29 -0.65
CA ALA A 46 -24.16 9.47 -1.47
C ALA A 46 -25.37 8.95 -0.70
N HIS A 47 -25.21 8.64 0.58
CA HIS A 47 -26.21 7.92 1.38
C HIS A 47 -26.71 8.68 2.61
N HIS A 48 -26.17 9.88 2.90
CA HIS A 48 -26.51 10.73 4.05
C HIS A 48 -26.39 10.00 5.40
N THR A 49 -25.45 9.06 5.50
CA THR A 49 -25.20 8.26 6.69
C THR A 49 -23.73 7.89 6.81
N THR A 50 -23.36 7.25 7.91
CA THR A 50 -22.00 6.75 8.15
C THR A 50 -21.95 5.23 8.09
N VAL A 51 -20.80 4.68 7.75
CA VAL A 51 -20.50 3.25 7.82
C VAL A 51 -19.42 3.03 8.86
N ASP A 52 -19.57 1.96 9.66
CA ASP A 52 -18.58 1.58 10.66
C ASP A 52 -17.21 1.33 10.03
N GLU A 53 -16.16 1.79 10.70
CA GLU A 53 -14.78 1.61 10.25
C GLU A 53 -14.39 0.15 10.07
N ALA A 54 -14.89 -0.74 10.91
CA ALA A 54 -14.63 -2.17 10.80
C ALA A 54 -15.17 -2.75 9.49
N ILE A 55 -16.32 -2.26 9.02
CA ILE A 55 -16.91 -2.66 7.73
C ILE A 55 -16.03 -2.16 6.58
N ILE A 56 -15.61 -0.89 6.60
CA ILE A 56 -14.73 -0.31 5.57
C ILE A 56 -13.41 -1.08 5.52
N ASN A 57 -12.79 -1.33 6.67
CA ASN A 57 -11.54 -2.10 6.76
C ASN A 57 -11.71 -3.54 6.28
N ARG A 58 -12.88 -4.16 6.47
CA ARG A 58 -13.20 -5.47 5.91
C ARG A 58 -13.23 -5.42 4.38
N VAL A 59 -13.88 -4.40 3.80
CA VAL A 59 -13.88 -4.20 2.33
C VAL A 59 -12.45 -3.98 1.82
N PHE A 60 -11.64 -3.16 2.48
CA PHE A 60 -10.24 -2.95 2.10
C PHE A 60 -9.44 -4.25 2.07
N ARG A 61 -9.63 -5.08 3.09
CA ARG A 61 -8.86 -6.32 3.26
C ARG A 61 -9.30 -7.45 2.32
N PHE A 62 -10.61 -7.57 2.05
CA PHE A 62 -11.19 -8.72 1.36
C PHE A 62 -11.85 -8.37 0.01
N GLY A 63 -11.93 -7.09 -0.34
CA GLY A 63 -12.63 -6.61 -1.54
C GLY A 63 -14.15 -6.61 -1.42
N THR A 64 -14.70 -7.09 -0.28
CA THR A 64 -16.15 -7.23 -0.07
C THR A 64 -16.52 -7.24 1.41
N ALA A 65 -17.81 -6.99 1.70
CA ALA A 65 -18.43 -7.18 3.00
C ALA A 65 -19.92 -7.54 2.82
N ASP A 66 -20.54 -8.12 3.83
CA ASP A 66 -21.99 -8.41 3.86
C ASP A 66 -22.75 -7.13 4.24
N ILE A 67 -22.95 -6.26 3.26
CA ILE A 67 -23.68 -5.00 3.35
C ILE A 67 -24.49 -4.76 2.07
N LYS A 68 -25.41 -3.79 2.12
CA LYS A 68 -26.20 -3.42 0.96
C LYS A 68 -25.33 -3.04 -0.22
N GLU A 69 -25.66 -3.51 -1.43
CA GLU A 69 -24.85 -3.38 -2.65
C GLU A 69 -24.47 -1.93 -2.98
N ASP A 70 -25.40 -0.99 -2.82
CA ASP A 70 -25.14 0.44 -3.09
C ASP A 70 -24.00 1.01 -2.21
N TYR A 71 -23.96 0.59 -0.95
CA TYR A 71 -22.88 0.99 -0.03
C TYR A 71 -21.56 0.33 -0.40
N LEU A 72 -21.62 -0.98 -0.68
CA LEU A 72 -20.43 -1.73 -1.12
C LEU A 72 -19.84 -1.08 -2.37
N LYS A 73 -20.68 -0.74 -3.34
CA LYS A 73 -20.27 -0.06 -4.57
C LYS A 73 -19.59 1.27 -4.28
N THR A 74 -20.18 2.12 -3.43
CA THR A 74 -19.57 3.42 -3.07
C THR A 74 -18.19 3.25 -2.43
N ILE A 75 -18.04 2.26 -1.56
CA ILE A 75 -16.76 1.98 -0.89
C ILE A 75 -15.73 1.46 -1.90
N THR A 76 -16.10 0.52 -2.75
CA THR A 76 -15.20 -0.10 -3.73
C THR A 76 -14.78 0.90 -4.82
N ASP A 77 -15.71 1.69 -5.34
CA ASP A 77 -15.40 2.74 -6.33
C ASP A 77 -14.39 3.74 -5.73
N THR A 78 -14.64 4.21 -4.50
CA THR A 78 -13.73 5.15 -3.82
C THR A 78 -12.34 4.53 -3.58
N ALA A 79 -12.28 3.25 -3.19
CA ALA A 79 -11.02 2.57 -2.99
C ALA A 79 -10.25 2.38 -4.31
N THR A 80 -10.97 2.12 -5.40
CA THR A 80 -10.39 2.01 -6.76
C THR A 80 -9.77 3.34 -7.20
N ASP A 81 -10.51 4.44 -7.08
CA ASP A 81 -10.01 5.79 -7.39
C ASP A 81 -8.78 6.14 -6.52
N TYR A 82 -8.82 5.74 -5.24
CA TYR A 82 -7.70 5.97 -4.33
C TYR A 82 -6.44 5.19 -4.76
N VAL A 83 -6.60 3.94 -5.17
CA VAL A 83 -5.48 3.12 -5.67
C VAL A 83 -4.92 3.66 -6.98
N GLU A 84 -5.77 4.16 -7.88
CA GLU A 84 -5.29 4.85 -9.07
C GLU A 84 -4.44 6.08 -8.70
N GLY A 85 -4.86 6.83 -7.67
CA GLY A 85 -4.07 7.92 -7.10
C GLY A 85 -2.72 7.47 -6.51
N ILE A 86 -2.61 6.24 -5.97
CA ILE A 86 -1.31 5.65 -5.59
C ILE A 86 -0.42 5.48 -6.82
N PHE A 87 -0.92 4.82 -7.87
CA PHE A 87 -0.14 4.62 -9.10
C PHE A 87 0.23 5.93 -9.79
N GLN A 88 -0.63 6.96 -9.72
CA GLN A 88 -0.30 8.29 -10.23
C GLN A 88 0.92 8.85 -9.49
N ARG A 89 0.95 8.81 -8.14
CA ARG A 89 2.10 9.27 -7.35
C ARG A 89 3.37 8.48 -7.62
N LEU A 90 3.25 7.17 -7.78
CA LEU A 90 4.40 6.36 -8.19
C LEU A 90 4.96 6.82 -9.53
N ARG A 91 4.12 7.19 -10.51
CA ARG A 91 4.55 7.75 -11.81
C ARG A 91 5.17 9.14 -11.66
N GLU A 92 4.66 9.98 -10.76
CA GLU A 92 5.26 11.29 -10.42
C GLU A 92 6.68 11.12 -9.84
N HIS A 93 6.93 9.99 -9.17
CA HIS A 93 8.26 9.56 -8.71
C HIS A 93 8.95 8.62 -9.72
N GLU A 94 8.72 8.81 -11.02
CA GLU A 94 9.40 8.11 -12.12
C GLU A 94 9.19 6.59 -12.19
N TYR A 95 8.15 6.05 -11.55
CA TYR A 95 7.78 4.65 -11.75
C TYR A 95 7.33 4.41 -13.20
N ASN A 96 8.01 3.51 -13.88
CA ASN A 96 7.62 3.03 -15.20
C ASN A 96 7.27 1.54 -15.12
N GLN A 97 5.98 1.22 -15.29
CA GLN A 97 5.47 -0.14 -15.16
C GLN A 97 6.03 -1.11 -16.21
N GLU A 98 6.50 -0.63 -17.36
CA GLU A 98 7.06 -1.49 -18.42
C GLU A 98 8.53 -1.80 -18.19
N LEU A 99 9.26 -0.92 -17.50
CA LEU A 99 10.69 -1.04 -17.28
C LEU A 99 11.05 -1.52 -15.87
N MET A 100 10.19 -1.28 -14.88
CA MET A 100 10.47 -1.53 -13.48
C MET A 100 9.59 -2.62 -12.89
N ARG A 101 10.12 -3.34 -11.88
CA ARG A 101 9.32 -4.16 -10.99
C ARG A 101 8.90 -3.34 -9.79
N LEU A 102 7.65 -3.52 -9.33
CA LEU A 102 7.12 -2.91 -8.13
C LEU A 102 6.92 -3.99 -7.06
N TYR A 103 7.46 -3.74 -5.87
CA TYR A 103 7.24 -4.55 -4.68
C TYR A 103 6.40 -3.74 -3.71
N VAL A 104 5.20 -4.20 -3.42
CA VAL A 104 4.25 -3.54 -2.51
C VAL A 104 4.24 -4.28 -1.18
N LEU A 105 4.40 -3.54 -0.10
CA LEU A 105 4.37 -4.05 1.28
C LEU A 105 3.53 -3.17 2.19
N GLY A 106 3.45 -3.56 3.46
CA GLY A 106 2.71 -2.86 4.51
C GLY A 106 1.24 -3.22 4.55
N GLY A 107 0.56 -2.74 5.60
CA GLY A 107 -0.86 -3.07 5.83
C GLY A 107 -1.83 -2.58 4.74
N GLY A 108 -1.40 -1.59 3.93
CA GLY A 108 -2.19 -1.08 2.81
C GLY A 108 -1.99 -1.81 1.48
N SER A 109 -1.12 -2.84 1.42
CA SER A 109 -0.91 -3.65 0.21
C SER A 109 -2.20 -4.30 -0.29
N CYS A 110 -3.12 -4.63 0.62
CA CYS A 110 -4.44 -5.18 0.30
C CYS A 110 -5.29 -4.23 -0.58
N LEU A 111 -5.12 -2.91 -0.48
CA LEU A 111 -5.81 -1.96 -1.35
C LEU A 111 -5.39 -2.17 -2.81
N ILE A 112 -4.10 -2.25 -3.07
CA ILE A 112 -3.60 -2.50 -4.44
C ILE A 112 -4.06 -3.85 -4.94
N ARG A 113 -3.99 -4.90 -4.11
CA ARG A 113 -4.43 -6.25 -4.49
C ARG A 113 -5.90 -6.30 -4.90
N ASN A 114 -6.78 -5.65 -4.12
CA ASN A 114 -8.23 -5.78 -4.28
C ASN A 114 -8.83 -4.76 -5.27
N PHE A 115 -8.19 -3.59 -5.46
CA PHE A 115 -8.75 -2.48 -6.21
C PHE A 115 -7.82 -1.94 -7.31
N GLY A 116 -6.58 -2.47 -7.42
CA GLY A 116 -5.62 -2.02 -8.42
C GLY A 116 -5.75 -2.75 -9.76
N VAL A 117 -5.47 -2.02 -10.83
CA VAL A 117 -5.25 -2.60 -12.17
C VAL A 117 -3.75 -2.56 -12.45
N TYR A 118 -3.11 -3.72 -12.54
CA TYR A 118 -1.66 -3.84 -12.72
C TYR A 118 -1.27 -5.15 -13.42
N ASP A 119 -0.08 -5.18 -13.98
CA ASP A 119 0.52 -6.40 -14.51
C ASP A 119 1.11 -7.25 -13.37
N ALA A 120 0.45 -8.38 -13.07
CA ALA A 120 0.88 -9.32 -12.01
C ALA A 120 2.27 -9.94 -12.27
N SER A 121 2.79 -9.90 -13.49
CA SER A 121 4.16 -10.35 -13.79
C SER A 121 5.22 -9.35 -13.32
N ARG A 122 4.84 -8.09 -13.07
CA ARG A 122 5.73 -6.99 -12.70
C ARG A 122 5.47 -6.40 -11.32
N VAL A 123 4.31 -6.65 -10.74
CA VAL A 123 3.95 -6.20 -9.39
C VAL A 123 3.91 -7.39 -8.45
N THR A 124 4.69 -7.33 -7.39
CA THR A 124 4.70 -8.33 -6.32
C THR A 124 4.10 -7.70 -5.07
N ILE A 125 3.03 -8.29 -4.55
CA ILE A 125 2.39 -7.84 -3.31
C ILE A 125 2.80 -8.80 -2.19
N ASN A 126 3.37 -8.23 -1.12
CA ASN A 126 3.72 -8.96 0.09
C ASN A 126 2.64 -8.71 1.15
N ASP A 127 1.89 -9.75 1.48
CA ASP A 127 0.80 -9.71 2.47
C ASP A 127 1.30 -9.78 3.93
N ASP A 128 2.61 -9.99 4.14
CA ASP A 128 3.19 -9.99 5.48
C ASP A 128 3.31 -8.55 6.01
N ILE A 129 2.41 -8.18 6.91
CA ILE A 129 2.42 -6.85 7.56
C ILE A 129 3.70 -6.58 8.36
N CYS A 130 4.45 -7.63 8.72
CA CYS A 130 5.72 -7.54 9.44
C CYS A 130 6.94 -7.56 8.49
N ALA A 131 6.74 -7.54 7.16
CA ALA A 131 7.83 -7.66 6.19
C ALA A 131 8.95 -6.64 6.43
N THR A 132 8.59 -5.39 6.68
CA THR A 132 9.54 -4.29 6.95
C THR A 132 10.32 -4.53 8.25
N ALA A 133 9.64 -4.96 9.33
CA ALA A 133 10.29 -5.28 10.60
C ALA A 133 11.25 -6.46 10.47
N LYS A 134 10.85 -7.53 9.77
CA LYS A 134 11.73 -8.68 9.45
C LYS A 134 12.93 -8.27 8.61
N GLY A 135 12.75 -7.33 7.69
CA GLY A 135 13.84 -6.75 6.91
C GLY A 135 14.88 -6.04 7.80
N TYR A 136 14.44 -5.25 8.75
CA TYR A 136 15.35 -4.60 9.73
C TYR A 136 16.06 -5.60 10.62
N GLU A 137 15.36 -6.63 11.13
CA GLU A 137 15.96 -7.71 11.92
C GLU A 137 17.06 -8.41 11.11
N TYR A 138 16.79 -8.77 9.87
CA TYR A 138 17.77 -9.39 8.98
C TYR A 138 19.00 -8.51 8.75
N LEU A 139 18.81 -7.21 8.51
CA LEU A 139 19.90 -6.26 8.33
C LEU A 139 20.76 -6.12 9.61
N ALA A 140 20.13 -6.06 10.78
CA ALA A 140 20.83 -6.02 12.05
C ALA A 140 21.65 -7.29 12.26
N TYR A 141 21.09 -8.46 12.00
CA TYR A 141 21.77 -9.76 12.08
C TYR A 141 23.00 -9.82 11.15
N VAL A 142 22.84 -9.44 9.88
CA VAL A 142 23.96 -9.42 8.91
C VAL A 142 25.07 -8.46 9.34
N ASN A 143 24.74 -7.30 9.91
CA ASN A 143 25.70 -6.34 10.40
C ASN A 143 26.47 -6.87 11.64
N LEU A 144 25.78 -7.56 12.56
CA LEU A 144 26.44 -8.21 13.70
C LEU A 144 27.46 -9.26 13.23
N LEU A 145 27.08 -10.12 12.29
CA LEU A 145 28.00 -11.15 11.74
C LEU A 145 29.22 -10.52 11.07
N LYS A 146 29.05 -9.43 10.31
CA LYS A 146 30.17 -8.74 9.63
C LYS A 146 31.13 -8.08 10.62
N ASN A 147 30.65 -7.64 11.76
CA ASN A 147 31.45 -6.95 12.80
C ASN A 147 32.02 -7.91 13.87
N GLY A 148 31.96 -9.24 13.66
CA GLY A 148 32.52 -10.25 14.57
C GLY A 148 31.71 -10.46 15.84
N GLY A 149 30.47 -10.01 15.91
CA GLY A 149 29.55 -10.29 17.01
C GLY A 149 29.07 -11.74 16.98
N THR A 150 29.24 -12.48 18.07
CA THR A 150 28.55 -13.75 18.33
C THR A 150 27.12 -13.46 18.74
N VAL A 151 26.17 -14.16 18.14
CA VAL A 151 24.75 -14.15 18.54
C VAL A 151 24.56 -15.09 19.70
#